data_96abca6c4cc29b9438f0f5020941f107
#
_entry.id   96abca6c4cc29b9438f0f5020941f107
#
_cell.length_a   1.000
_cell.length_b   1.000
_cell.length_c   1.000
_cell.angle_alpha   90.00
_cell.angle_beta   90.00
_cell.angle_gamma   90.00
#
_symmetry.space_group_name_H-M   'P 1'
#
loop_
_entity.id
_entity.type
_entity.pdbx_description
1 polymer ?
#
loop_
_entity_poly.entity_id
_entity_poly.type
_entity_poly.pdbx_seq_one_letter_code
_entity_poly.pdbx_strand_id
1 'polypeptide(L)'
;MNAAVTVFFLIIKVFSLYFLAVSLFGLCRRRTPEPAARLRRFAVLIAARNEESCIAGLIESLRAQHYPLELVDIWVLPNNCTDRTAEAARRAGAQVLEMPASVRSKGAALHTAAKALLRSARNYDAFCVFDADNEADPAFLSEMNRALDRTAIVKSRILAKNRTQAGISACYEIYFCSANHFLNRAREAVGLSARVIGTGFAIRRDLLEALSGFPCRTLTEDAELYAACLCRGA
;
A
#
# COMPACT_ATOMS: atom_id res chain seq x y z
N MET A 1 7.82 -1.61 -46.98
CA MET A 1 7.68 -1.85 -45.53
C MET A 1 6.48 -2.76 -45.36
N ASN A 2 6.60 -3.87 -44.64
CA ASN A 2 5.52 -4.86 -44.51
C ASN A 2 4.34 -4.24 -43.74
N ALA A 3 3.09 -4.40 -44.22
CA ALA A 3 1.88 -3.84 -43.62
C ALA A 3 1.77 -4.17 -42.13
N ALA A 4 2.16 -5.36 -41.69
CA ALA A 4 2.19 -5.77 -40.30
C ALA A 4 3.13 -4.90 -39.45
N VAL A 5 4.31 -4.54 -39.96
CA VAL A 5 5.28 -3.66 -39.31
C VAL A 5 4.72 -2.25 -39.15
N THR A 6 4.05 -1.75 -40.20
CA THR A 6 3.41 -0.41 -40.17
C THR A 6 2.30 -0.36 -39.10
N VAL A 7 1.43 -1.39 -39.06
CA VAL A 7 0.37 -1.48 -38.05
C VAL A 7 0.96 -1.57 -36.64
N PHE A 8 2.00 -2.37 -36.43
CA PHE A 8 2.68 -2.47 -35.14
C PHE A 8 3.22 -1.13 -34.66
N PHE A 9 3.92 -0.38 -35.53
CA PHE A 9 4.42 0.95 -35.17
C PHE A 9 3.30 1.98 -34.93
N LEU A 10 2.19 1.87 -35.67
CA LEU A 10 1.02 2.73 -35.44
C LEU A 10 0.42 2.48 -34.04
N ILE A 11 0.26 1.22 -33.65
CA ILE A 11 -0.23 0.84 -32.32
C ILE A 11 0.69 1.42 -31.24
N ILE A 12 2.02 1.25 -31.35
CA ILE A 12 2.97 1.82 -30.39
C ILE A 12 2.84 3.34 -30.31
N LYS A 13 2.73 4.03 -31.45
CA LYS A 13 2.58 5.50 -31.49
C LYS A 13 1.29 5.95 -30.76
N VAL A 14 0.17 5.29 -31.00
CA VAL A 14 -1.13 5.60 -30.37
C VAL A 14 -1.02 5.42 -28.85
N PHE A 15 -0.45 4.29 -28.39
CA PHE A 15 -0.23 4.06 -26.96
C PHE A 15 0.73 5.09 -26.35
N SER A 16 1.82 5.41 -27.01
CA SER A 16 2.80 6.40 -26.53
C SER A 16 2.17 7.78 -26.41
N LEU A 17 1.37 8.18 -27.41
CA LEU A 17 0.64 9.47 -27.37
C LEU A 17 -0.40 9.50 -26.27
N TYR A 18 -1.13 8.42 -26.04
CA TYR A 18 -2.08 8.28 -24.95
C TYR A 18 -1.39 8.44 -23.59
N PHE A 19 -0.29 7.69 -23.34
CA PHE A 19 0.45 7.80 -22.09
C PHE A 19 1.07 9.18 -21.89
N LEU A 20 1.58 9.81 -22.94
CA LEU A 20 2.11 11.17 -22.88
C LEU A 20 0.99 12.15 -22.50
N ALA A 21 -0.15 12.10 -23.17
CA ALA A 21 -1.29 12.97 -22.89
C ALA A 21 -1.78 12.82 -21.45
N VAL A 22 -1.98 11.57 -20.98
CA VAL A 22 -2.38 11.32 -19.59
C VAL A 22 -1.32 11.82 -18.61
N SER A 23 -0.03 11.58 -18.87
CA SER A 23 1.07 11.97 -17.97
C SER A 23 1.13 13.49 -17.74
N LEU A 24 0.76 14.32 -18.72
CA LEU A 24 0.74 15.77 -18.57
C LEU A 24 -0.24 16.24 -17.47
N PHE A 25 -1.33 15.51 -17.23
CA PHE A 25 -2.24 15.80 -16.12
C PHE A 25 -1.61 15.60 -14.73
N GLY A 26 -0.51 14.87 -14.63
CA GLY A 26 0.30 14.78 -13.40
C GLY A 26 0.89 16.12 -12.96
N LEU A 27 1.00 17.09 -13.86
CA LEU A 27 1.48 18.45 -13.57
C LEU A 27 0.37 19.37 -13.04
N CYS A 28 -0.92 18.98 -13.16
CA CYS A 28 -2.03 19.75 -12.66
C CYS A 28 -1.94 19.92 -11.14
N ARG A 29 -2.32 21.13 -10.66
CA ARG A 29 -2.31 21.43 -9.22
C ARG A 29 -3.33 20.57 -8.49
N ARG A 30 -2.89 19.90 -7.42
CA ARG A 30 -3.77 19.11 -6.55
C ARG A 30 -4.73 20.05 -5.82
N ARG A 31 -6.02 19.73 -5.77
CA ARG A 31 -6.96 20.41 -4.87
C ARG A 31 -6.56 20.11 -3.43
N THR A 32 -6.61 21.11 -2.56
CA THR A 32 -6.43 20.89 -1.13
C THR A 32 -7.51 19.93 -0.65
N PRO A 33 -7.17 18.80 -0.05
CA PRO A 33 -8.18 17.86 0.43
C PRO A 33 -8.97 18.50 1.58
N GLU A 34 -10.26 18.24 1.63
CA GLU A 34 -11.10 18.63 2.77
C GLU A 34 -10.74 17.82 4.02
N PRO A 35 -10.99 18.35 5.24
CA PRO A 35 -10.84 17.56 6.46
C PRO A 35 -11.66 16.27 6.39
N ALA A 36 -11.19 15.22 7.07
CA ALA A 36 -11.92 13.96 7.13
C ALA A 36 -13.26 14.13 7.87
N ALA A 37 -14.31 13.47 7.38
CA ALA A 37 -15.64 13.52 7.98
C ALA A 37 -15.70 12.89 9.37
N ARG A 38 -14.84 11.85 9.61
CA ARG A 38 -14.71 11.19 10.90
C ARG A 38 -13.33 10.54 11.06
N LEU A 39 -12.96 10.24 12.28
CA LEU A 39 -11.78 9.43 12.58
C LEU A 39 -12.15 7.94 12.48
N ARG A 40 -11.29 7.16 11.82
CA ARG A 40 -11.42 5.71 11.63
C ARG A 40 -10.48 4.96 12.56
N ARG A 41 -10.91 3.79 13.00
CA ARG A 41 -10.02 2.83 13.66
C ARG A 41 -9.27 2.02 12.62
N PHE A 42 -7.94 2.06 12.70
CA PHE A 42 -7.04 1.36 11.78
C PHE A 42 -6.44 0.10 12.39
N ALA A 43 -6.41 -0.98 11.61
CA ALA A 43 -5.49 -2.08 11.80
C ALA A 43 -4.32 -1.93 10.81
N VAL A 44 -3.11 -1.73 11.30
CA VAL A 44 -1.90 -1.68 10.46
C VAL A 44 -1.29 -3.07 10.43
N LEU A 45 -1.21 -3.68 9.26
CA LEU A 45 -0.70 -5.03 9.04
C LEU A 45 0.72 -4.96 8.46
N ILE A 46 1.67 -5.59 9.11
CA ILE A 46 3.08 -5.63 8.71
C ILE A 46 3.46 -7.09 8.53
N ALA A 47 3.51 -7.56 7.28
CA ALA A 47 4.04 -8.87 6.98
C ALA A 47 5.57 -8.85 7.08
N ALA A 48 6.15 -9.74 7.90
CA ALA A 48 7.58 -9.75 8.18
C ALA A 48 8.16 -11.16 8.06
N ARG A 49 9.34 -11.26 7.44
CA ARG A 49 10.09 -12.50 7.35
C ARG A 49 11.58 -12.24 7.50
N ASN A 50 12.14 -12.53 8.69
CA ASN A 50 13.53 -12.25 9.04
C ASN A 50 13.88 -10.77 8.95
N GLU A 51 13.11 -9.94 9.65
CA GLU A 51 13.19 -8.47 9.63
C GLU A 51 13.56 -7.90 11.01
N GLU A 52 14.26 -8.69 11.85
CA GLU A 52 14.68 -8.30 13.21
C GLU A 52 15.37 -6.94 13.23
N SER A 53 16.17 -6.64 12.20
CA SER A 53 17.00 -5.43 12.14
C SER A 53 16.26 -4.14 11.78
N CYS A 54 15.10 -4.22 11.11
CA CYS A 54 14.42 -3.05 10.56
C CYS A 54 12.99 -2.84 11.09
N ILE A 55 12.35 -3.89 11.59
CA ILE A 55 10.94 -3.85 12.01
C ILE A 55 10.64 -2.78 13.07
N ALA A 56 11.56 -2.52 13.99
CA ALA A 56 11.39 -1.54 15.05
C ALA A 56 11.23 -0.11 14.49
N GLY A 57 12.01 0.26 13.48
CA GLY A 57 11.95 1.60 12.88
C GLY A 57 10.58 1.91 12.24
N LEU A 58 9.97 0.94 11.55
CA LEU A 58 8.61 1.11 11.04
C LEU A 58 7.60 1.26 12.18
N ILE A 59 7.66 0.41 13.20
CA ILE A 59 6.72 0.48 14.33
C ILE A 59 6.84 1.83 15.05
N GLU A 60 8.05 2.33 15.29
CA GLU A 60 8.29 3.64 15.88
C GLU A 60 7.69 4.76 15.02
N SER A 61 7.88 4.76 13.71
CA SER A 61 7.29 5.75 12.80
C SER A 61 5.76 5.69 12.77
N LEU A 62 5.16 4.51 12.92
CA LEU A 62 3.72 4.32 13.04
C LEU A 62 3.17 4.77 14.40
N ARG A 63 3.96 4.71 15.46
CA ARG A 63 3.59 5.25 16.79
C ARG A 63 3.75 6.77 16.88
N ALA A 64 4.56 7.36 16.02
CA ALA A 64 4.77 8.81 15.90
C ALA A 64 3.80 9.51 14.95
N GLN A 65 2.71 8.85 14.54
CA GLN A 65 1.72 9.44 13.63
C GLN A 65 0.95 10.61 14.26
N HIS A 66 0.65 11.62 13.45
CA HIS A 66 -0.30 12.69 13.79
C HIS A 66 -1.75 12.16 13.70
N TYR A 67 -2.04 11.15 14.51
CA TYR A 67 -3.33 10.48 14.57
C TYR A 67 -3.56 9.91 15.99
N PRO A 68 -4.79 9.86 16.51
CA PRO A 68 -5.06 9.32 17.86
C PRO A 68 -4.62 7.86 17.98
N LEU A 69 -3.63 7.57 18.82
CA LEU A 69 -3.02 6.24 18.96
C LEU A 69 -4.00 5.18 19.46
N GLU A 70 -5.02 5.58 20.22
CA GLU A 70 -6.11 4.69 20.68
C GLU A 70 -6.99 4.15 19.55
N LEU A 71 -6.89 4.75 18.35
CA LEU A 71 -7.56 4.31 17.13
C LEU A 71 -6.64 3.51 16.20
N VAL A 72 -5.42 3.18 16.63
CA VAL A 72 -4.42 2.51 15.78
C VAL A 72 -3.90 1.26 16.49
N ASP A 73 -4.13 0.11 15.90
CA ASP A 73 -3.52 -1.15 16.33
C ASP A 73 -2.50 -1.60 15.28
N ILE A 74 -1.25 -1.80 15.71
CA ILE A 74 -0.15 -2.26 14.85
C ILE A 74 0.01 -3.77 15.03
N TRP A 75 -0.17 -4.53 13.96
CA TRP A 75 -0.09 -5.99 13.91
C TRP A 75 1.07 -6.44 13.06
N VAL A 76 2.05 -7.09 13.66
CA VAL A 76 3.13 -7.76 12.94
C VAL A 76 2.73 -9.22 12.70
N LEU A 77 2.95 -9.69 11.48
CA LEU A 77 2.60 -11.01 10.98
C LEU A 77 3.89 -11.77 10.65
N PRO A 78 4.58 -12.36 11.66
CA PRO A 78 5.82 -13.08 11.42
C PRO A 78 5.52 -14.34 10.59
N ASN A 79 6.15 -14.45 9.42
CA ASN A 79 5.89 -15.54 8.49
C ASN A 79 7.12 -16.42 8.32
N ASN A 80 7.16 -17.54 9.02
CA ASN A 80 8.29 -18.50 9.00
C ASN A 80 9.66 -17.81 9.29
N CYS A 81 9.70 -16.94 10.28
CA CYS A 81 10.92 -16.30 10.74
C CYS A 81 11.85 -17.32 11.44
N THR A 82 13.15 -17.18 11.21
CA THR A 82 14.22 -17.94 11.89
C THR A 82 15.03 -17.07 12.84
N ASP A 83 14.77 -15.76 12.85
CA ASP A 83 15.37 -14.74 13.72
C ASP A 83 14.37 -14.28 14.80
N ARG A 84 14.73 -13.22 15.53
CA ARG A 84 13.91 -12.65 16.61
C ARG A 84 12.98 -11.54 16.16
N THR A 85 12.48 -11.57 14.91
CA THR A 85 11.56 -10.57 14.36
C THR A 85 10.34 -10.34 15.28
N ALA A 86 9.69 -11.43 15.75
CA ALA A 86 8.50 -11.32 16.61
C ALA A 86 8.81 -10.67 17.98
N GLU A 87 9.97 -10.97 18.55
CA GLU A 87 10.43 -10.33 19.80
C GLU A 87 10.73 -8.84 19.60
N ALA A 88 11.44 -8.50 18.52
CA ALA A 88 11.73 -7.11 18.17
C ALA A 88 10.45 -6.30 17.99
N ALA A 89 9.45 -6.86 17.33
CA ALA A 89 8.14 -6.24 17.15
C ALA A 89 7.42 -5.98 18.47
N ARG A 90 7.38 -6.97 19.38
CA ARG A 90 6.76 -6.80 20.71
C ARG A 90 7.48 -5.74 21.54
N ARG A 91 8.81 -5.72 21.52
CA ARG A 91 9.61 -4.71 22.23
C ARG A 91 9.36 -3.29 21.71
N ALA A 92 9.14 -3.14 20.41
CA ALA A 92 8.77 -1.87 19.79
C ALA A 92 7.32 -1.44 20.07
N GLY A 93 6.50 -2.31 20.69
CA GLY A 93 5.12 -2.02 21.10
C GLY A 93 4.05 -2.40 20.09
N ALA A 94 4.35 -3.28 19.12
CA ALA A 94 3.36 -3.88 18.24
C ALA A 94 2.76 -5.15 18.84
N GLN A 95 1.53 -5.46 18.41
CA GLN A 95 0.90 -6.76 18.62
C GLN A 95 1.43 -7.74 17.58
N VAL A 96 1.62 -8.99 17.97
CA VAL A 96 2.09 -10.05 17.08
C VAL A 96 0.99 -11.06 16.88
N LEU A 97 0.61 -11.29 15.64
CA LEU A 97 -0.31 -12.36 15.26
C LEU A 97 0.51 -13.48 14.61
N GLU A 98 0.74 -14.53 15.37
CA GLU A 98 1.52 -15.69 14.91
C GLU A 98 0.84 -16.36 13.72
N MET A 99 1.63 -16.63 12.68
CA MET A 99 1.15 -17.28 11.47
C MET A 99 1.37 -18.79 11.53
N PRO A 100 0.39 -19.61 11.11
CA PRO A 100 0.60 -21.04 10.95
C PRO A 100 1.78 -21.32 9.98
N ALA A 101 2.54 -22.39 10.23
CA ALA A 101 3.67 -22.78 9.39
C ALA A 101 3.30 -23.06 7.92
N SER A 102 2.02 -23.36 7.65
CA SER A 102 1.46 -23.53 6.31
C SER A 102 1.36 -22.24 5.52
N VAL A 103 1.35 -21.07 6.19
CA VAL A 103 1.32 -19.75 5.56
C VAL A 103 2.73 -19.43 5.08
N ARG A 104 2.94 -19.38 3.75
CA ARG A 104 4.30 -19.25 3.16
C ARG A 104 4.48 -17.99 2.32
N SER A 105 3.43 -17.19 2.12
CA SER A 105 3.50 -15.97 1.33
C SER A 105 2.95 -14.77 2.11
N LYS A 106 3.36 -13.56 1.69
CA LYS A 106 2.83 -12.30 2.23
C LYS A 106 1.31 -12.21 2.07
N GLY A 107 0.79 -12.50 0.88
CA GLY A 107 -0.64 -12.49 0.61
C GLY A 107 -1.43 -13.44 1.51
N ALA A 108 -0.91 -14.67 1.75
CA ALA A 108 -1.55 -15.63 2.66
C ALA A 108 -1.53 -15.15 4.12
N ALA A 109 -0.45 -14.49 4.57
CA ALA A 109 -0.36 -13.90 5.90
C ALA A 109 -1.37 -12.76 6.07
N LEU A 110 -1.43 -11.84 5.10
CA LEU A 110 -2.40 -10.74 5.09
C LEU A 110 -3.85 -11.26 5.07
N HIS A 111 -4.12 -12.28 4.25
CA HIS A 111 -5.45 -12.92 4.18
C HIS A 111 -5.87 -13.53 5.53
N THR A 112 -4.96 -14.29 6.14
CA THR A 112 -5.20 -14.93 7.45
C THR A 112 -5.46 -13.89 8.53
N ALA A 113 -4.63 -12.85 8.60
CA ALA A 113 -4.77 -11.76 9.55
C ALA A 113 -6.09 -10.98 9.33
N ALA A 114 -6.40 -10.63 8.08
CA ALA A 114 -7.65 -9.92 7.76
C ALA A 114 -8.87 -10.71 8.22
N LYS A 115 -8.94 -12.03 7.94
CA LYS A 115 -10.05 -12.87 8.40
C LYS A 115 -10.20 -12.91 9.92
N ALA A 116 -9.09 -12.96 10.65
CA ALA A 116 -9.11 -12.94 12.10
C ALA A 116 -9.59 -11.58 12.64
N LEU A 117 -9.06 -10.49 12.09
CA LEU A 117 -9.34 -9.13 12.58
C LEU A 117 -10.71 -8.60 12.17
N LEU A 118 -11.24 -9.00 11.00
CA LEU A 118 -12.61 -8.68 10.59
C LEU A 118 -13.67 -9.29 11.54
N ARG A 119 -13.35 -10.40 12.20
CA ARG A 119 -14.19 -11.05 13.20
C ARG A 119 -13.94 -10.59 14.63
N SER A 120 -12.93 -9.76 14.84
CA SER A 120 -12.57 -9.28 16.17
C SER A 120 -13.59 -8.26 16.70
N ALA A 121 -13.72 -8.18 18.02
CA ALA A 121 -14.58 -7.20 18.70
C ALA A 121 -14.09 -5.74 18.55
N ARG A 122 -12.88 -5.52 18.02
CA ARG A 122 -12.29 -4.18 17.88
C ARG A 122 -12.88 -3.31 16.79
N ASN A 123 -13.70 -3.87 15.89
CA ASN A 123 -14.44 -3.16 14.84
C ASN A 123 -13.57 -2.14 14.06
N TYR A 124 -12.52 -2.61 13.41
CA TYR A 124 -11.70 -1.77 12.54
C TYR A 124 -12.52 -1.22 11.36
N ASP A 125 -12.33 0.06 11.05
CA ASP A 125 -12.95 0.71 9.89
C ASP A 125 -12.11 0.55 8.60
N ALA A 126 -10.79 0.43 8.77
CA ALA A 126 -9.86 0.30 7.65
C ALA A 126 -8.60 -0.48 8.04
N PHE A 127 -7.93 -1.01 7.03
CA PHE A 127 -6.70 -1.78 7.14
C PHE A 127 -5.60 -1.11 6.34
N CYS A 128 -4.43 -0.89 6.95
CA CYS A 128 -3.23 -0.44 6.26
C CYS A 128 -2.26 -1.60 6.10
N VAL A 129 -1.48 -1.62 5.03
CA VAL A 129 -0.46 -2.65 4.78
C VAL A 129 0.89 -2.02 4.56
N PHE A 130 1.90 -2.55 5.25
CA PHE A 130 3.30 -2.15 5.11
C PHE A 130 4.22 -3.36 4.98
N ASP A 131 5.34 -3.15 4.28
CA ASP A 131 6.52 -4.01 4.35
C ASP A 131 7.37 -3.58 5.55
N ALA A 132 8.05 -4.53 6.18
CA ALA A 132 8.74 -4.32 7.45
C ALA A 132 9.92 -3.33 7.38
N ASP A 133 10.50 -3.13 6.21
CA ASP A 133 11.64 -2.24 5.94
C ASP A 133 11.23 -0.79 5.63
N ASN A 134 9.94 -0.49 5.64
CA ASN A 134 9.41 0.83 5.34
C ASN A 134 9.55 1.79 6.54
N GLU A 135 9.26 3.05 6.28
CA GLU A 135 9.07 4.11 7.26
C GLU A 135 7.85 4.94 6.88
N ALA A 136 6.98 5.22 7.82
CA ALA A 136 5.75 5.95 7.57
C ALA A 136 5.96 7.46 7.83
N ASP A 137 5.52 8.30 6.89
CA ASP A 137 5.45 9.75 7.11
C ASP A 137 4.52 10.04 8.31
N PRO A 138 4.82 11.00 9.19
CA PRO A 138 3.98 11.32 10.36
C PRO A 138 2.53 11.67 10.03
N ALA A 139 2.23 12.14 8.82
CA ALA A 139 0.88 12.45 8.37
C ALA A 139 0.19 11.28 7.65
N PHE A 140 0.84 10.10 7.52
CA PHE A 140 0.30 8.98 6.71
C PHE A 140 -1.13 8.60 7.11
N LEU A 141 -1.40 8.30 8.38
CA LEU A 141 -2.73 7.86 8.82
C LEU A 141 -3.79 8.95 8.68
N SER A 142 -3.46 10.21 8.95
CA SER A 142 -4.39 11.32 8.77
C SER A 142 -4.74 11.56 7.29
N GLU A 143 -3.76 11.43 6.38
CA GLU A 143 -3.99 11.50 4.94
C GLU A 143 -4.81 10.32 4.42
N MET A 144 -4.50 9.08 4.88
CA MET A 144 -5.30 7.89 4.53
C MET A 144 -6.74 8.04 5.02
N ASN A 145 -6.93 8.47 6.27
CA ASN A 145 -8.26 8.68 6.83
C ASN A 145 -9.11 9.63 5.97
N ARG A 146 -8.52 10.74 5.55
CA ARG A 146 -9.17 11.74 4.70
C ARG A 146 -9.49 11.21 3.31
N ALA A 147 -8.55 10.51 2.69
CA ALA A 147 -8.72 9.98 1.35
C ALA A 147 -9.76 8.85 1.29
N LEU A 148 -9.90 8.05 2.34
CA LEU A 148 -10.90 7.00 2.46
C LEU A 148 -12.36 7.50 2.55
N ASP A 149 -12.60 8.80 2.69
CA ASP A 149 -13.95 9.38 2.54
C ASP A 149 -14.42 9.38 1.08
N ARG A 150 -13.48 9.38 0.12
CA ARG A 150 -13.77 9.48 -1.32
C ARG A 150 -13.65 8.16 -2.06
N THR A 151 -12.84 7.25 -1.56
CA THR A 151 -12.55 5.97 -2.21
C THR A 151 -12.40 4.86 -1.19
N ALA A 152 -12.65 3.61 -1.59
CA ALA A 152 -12.57 2.46 -0.71
C ALA A 152 -11.13 1.92 -0.55
N ILE A 153 -10.22 2.29 -1.45
CA ILE A 153 -8.79 1.93 -1.39
C ILE A 153 -7.93 3.13 -1.76
N VAL A 154 -6.88 3.36 -1.01
CA VAL A 154 -5.97 4.50 -1.18
C VAL A 154 -4.53 4.02 -1.11
N LYS A 155 -3.68 4.53 -1.99
CA LYS A 155 -2.25 4.29 -1.98
C LYS A 155 -1.48 5.57 -1.65
N SER A 156 -0.49 5.48 -0.75
CA SER A 156 0.45 6.57 -0.49
C SER A 156 1.45 6.75 -1.63
N ARG A 157 2.15 7.88 -1.61
CA ARG A 157 3.39 8.02 -2.38
C ARG A 157 4.49 7.20 -1.72
N ILE A 158 5.30 6.56 -2.53
CA ILE A 158 6.52 5.87 -2.08
C ILE A 158 7.71 6.72 -2.50
N LEU A 159 8.66 6.90 -1.60
CA LEU A 159 9.92 7.59 -1.81
C LEU A 159 11.05 6.68 -1.38
N ALA A 160 12.24 6.84 -1.95
CA ALA A 160 13.40 6.09 -1.52
C ALA A 160 13.92 6.65 -0.19
N LYS A 161 14.08 5.78 0.83
CA LYS A 161 14.57 6.15 2.16
C LYS A 161 16.01 6.71 2.12
N ASN A 162 16.88 6.09 1.30
CA ASN A 162 18.31 6.35 1.25
C ASN A 162 18.75 7.02 -0.05
N ARG A 163 17.97 7.96 -0.58
CA ARG A 163 18.13 8.55 -1.91
C ARG A 163 19.51 9.17 -2.22
N THR A 164 20.30 9.52 -1.20
CA THR A 164 21.62 10.16 -1.35
C THR A 164 22.79 9.24 -1.03
N GLN A 165 22.57 7.99 -0.61
CA GLN A 165 23.65 7.11 -0.13
C GLN A 165 24.35 6.33 -1.24
N ALA A 166 23.66 6.02 -2.33
CA ALA A 166 24.22 5.29 -3.46
C ALA A 166 23.53 5.65 -4.78
N GLY A 167 24.23 5.49 -5.91
CA GLY A 167 23.68 5.78 -7.23
C GLY A 167 22.41 4.98 -7.55
N ILE A 168 22.33 3.73 -7.10
CA ILE A 168 21.13 2.89 -7.29
C ILE A 168 19.93 3.44 -6.51
N SER A 169 20.13 3.97 -5.30
CA SER A 169 19.07 4.59 -4.50
C SER A 169 18.53 5.87 -5.18
N ALA A 170 19.39 6.63 -5.83
CA ALA A 170 18.98 7.78 -6.64
C ALA A 170 18.15 7.35 -7.86
N CYS A 171 18.48 6.26 -8.52
CA CYS A 171 17.67 5.69 -9.60
C CYS A 171 16.28 5.26 -9.11
N TYR A 172 16.18 4.63 -7.94
CA TYR A 172 14.88 4.29 -7.33
C TYR A 172 14.07 5.55 -6.98
N GLU A 173 14.70 6.62 -6.47
CA GLU A 173 14.01 7.89 -6.21
C GLU A 173 13.42 8.47 -7.50
N ILE A 174 14.19 8.52 -8.59
CA ILE A 174 13.73 8.99 -9.90
C ILE A 174 12.55 8.13 -10.37
N TYR A 175 12.64 6.81 -10.25
CA TYR A 175 11.57 5.88 -10.60
C TYR A 175 10.29 6.15 -9.80
N PHE A 176 10.40 6.24 -8.46
CA PHE A 176 9.24 6.48 -7.60
C PHE A 176 8.65 7.87 -7.81
N CYS A 177 9.47 8.91 -7.95
CA CYS A 177 8.99 10.25 -8.28
C CYS A 177 8.23 10.26 -9.62
N SER A 178 8.78 9.62 -10.64
CA SER A 178 8.14 9.51 -11.96
C SER A 178 6.83 8.74 -11.86
N ALA A 179 6.80 7.59 -11.20
CA ALA A 179 5.60 6.78 -11.01
C ALA A 179 4.51 7.53 -10.20
N ASN A 180 4.91 8.24 -9.14
CA ASN A 180 3.98 9.02 -8.33
C ASN A 180 3.32 10.15 -9.12
N HIS A 181 4.09 10.89 -9.95
CA HIS A 181 3.59 12.06 -10.67
C HIS A 181 2.95 11.72 -12.02
N PHE A 182 3.68 10.99 -12.87
CA PHE A 182 3.30 10.79 -14.27
C PHE A 182 2.45 9.55 -14.51
N LEU A 183 2.38 8.63 -13.53
CA LEU A 183 1.47 7.48 -13.61
C LEU A 183 0.29 7.63 -12.64
N ASN A 184 0.53 7.57 -11.34
CA ASN A 184 -0.56 7.47 -10.36
C ASN A 184 -1.37 8.76 -10.28
N ARG A 185 -0.70 9.91 -10.05
CA ARG A 185 -1.38 11.21 -9.95
C ARG A 185 -2.04 11.63 -11.26
N ALA A 186 -1.38 11.37 -12.39
CA ALA A 186 -1.92 11.68 -13.70
C ALA A 186 -3.21 10.91 -13.98
N ARG A 187 -3.23 9.62 -13.65
CA ARG A 187 -4.43 8.77 -13.77
C ARG A 187 -5.54 9.23 -12.86
N GLU A 188 -5.25 9.53 -11.59
CA GLU A 188 -6.22 10.11 -10.64
C GLU A 188 -6.84 11.41 -11.18
N ALA A 189 -6.02 12.29 -11.77
CA ALA A 189 -6.48 13.59 -12.28
C ALA A 189 -7.49 13.47 -13.43
N VAL A 190 -7.46 12.38 -14.18
CA VAL A 190 -8.41 12.08 -15.28
C VAL A 190 -9.47 11.04 -14.90
N GLY A 191 -9.64 10.76 -13.59
CA GLY A 191 -10.65 9.83 -13.10
C GLY A 191 -10.32 8.34 -13.31
N LEU A 192 -9.07 8.01 -13.60
CA LEU A 192 -8.60 6.63 -13.70
C LEU A 192 -8.02 6.16 -12.36
N SER A 193 -8.09 4.85 -12.11
CA SER A 193 -7.56 4.26 -10.88
C SER A 193 -6.03 4.28 -10.86
N ALA A 194 -5.45 4.70 -9.70
CA ALA A 194 -4.03 4.56 -9.43
C ALA A 194 -3.67 3.09 -9.15
N ARG A 195 -2.47 2.68 -9.53
CA ARG A 195 -1.99 1.31 -9.28
C ARG A 195 -1.68 1.13 -7.79
N VAL A 196 -2.25 0.13 -7.16
CA VAL A 196 -1.84 -0.32 -5.82
C VAL A 196 -0.54 -1.12 -5.95
N ILE A 197 0.39 -0.86 -5.05
CA ILE A 197 1.65 -1.61 -4.88
C ILE A 197 1.63 -2.20 -3.48
N GLY A 198 2.31 -3.31 -3.25
CA GLY A 198 2.22 -4.17 -2.06
C GLY A 198 2.46 -3.53 -0.69
N THR A 199 2.77 -2.22 -0.60
CA THR A 199 3.04 -1.51 0.65
C THR A 199 2.49 -0.08 0.65
N GLY A 200 2.26 0.52 1.83
CA GLY A 200 1.84 1.91 1.98
C GLY A 200 0.46 2.19 1.39
N PHE A 201 -0.49 1.30 1.56
CA PHE A 201 -1.88 1.52 1.15
C PHE A 201 -2.86 1.27 2.30
N ALA A 202 -4.05 1.84 2.18
CA ALA A 202 -5.16 1.62 3.09
C ALA A 202 -6.40 1.16 2.33
N ILE A 203 -7.14 0.21 2.89
CA ILE A 203 -8.38 -0.33 2.34
C ILE A 203 -9.48 -0.27 3.41
N ARG A 204 -10.68 0.19 3.02
CA ARG A 204 -11.84 0.18 3.92
C ARG A 204 -12.31 -1.25 4.21
N ARG A 205 -12.88 -1.40 5.40
CA ARG A 205 -13.46 -2.67 5.86
C ARG A 205 -14.49 -3.23 4.89
N ASP A 206 -15.44 -2.43 4.44
CA ASP A 206 -16.52 -2.86 3.54
C ASP A 206 -16.01 -3.48 2.24
N LEU A 207 -14.99 -2.87 1.62
CA LEU A 207 -14.35 -3.43 0.43
C LEU A 207 -13.59 -4.72 0.76
N LEU A 208 -12.85 -4.77 1.88
CA LEU A 208 -12.10 -5.95 2.28
C LEU A 208 -13.04 -7.13 2.61
N GLU A 209 -14.19 -6.87 3.22
CA GLU A 209 -15.25 -7.87 3.44
C GLU A 209 -15.86 -8.37 2.12
N ALA A 210 -16.16 -7.46 1.19
CA ALA A 210 -16.65 -7.81 -0.15
C ALA A 210 -15.65 -8.65 -0.95
N LEU A 211 -14.34 -8.47 -0.71
CA LEU A 211 -13.27 -9.29 -1.27
C LEU A 211 -13.06 -10.61 -0.50
N SER A 212 -13.74 -10.81 0.62
CA SER A 212 -13.55 -11.95 1.53
C SER A 212 -12.12 -12.04 2.09
N GLY A 213 -11.47 -10.89 2.30
CA GLY A 213 -10.09 -10.76 2.74
C GLY A 213 -9.13 -10.37 1.60
N PHE A 214 -7.82 -10.36 1.87
CA PHE A 214 -6.84 -10.08 0.82
C PHE A 214 -6.74 -11.24 -0.16
N PRO A 215 -6.69 -10.99 -1.49
CA PRO A 215 -6.38 -12.01 -2.48
C PRO A 215 -4.98 -12.59 -2.24
N CYS A 216 -4.80 -13.88 -2.45
CA CYS A 216 -3.54 -14.57 -2.15
C CYS A 216 -3.22 -15.75 -3.09
N ARG A 217 -3.79 -15.76 -4.30
CA ARG A 217 -3.64 -16.85 -5.25
C ARG A 217 -2.36 -16.77 -6.07
N THR A 218 -1.83 -15.55 -6.24
CA THR A 218 -0.64 -15.29 -7.05
C THR A 218 0.55 -14.82 -6.20
N LEU A 219 1.75 -14.85 -6.77
CA LEU A 219 2.94 -14.28 -6.12
C LEU A 219 2.92 -12.75 -6.07
N THR A 220 2.12 -12.10 -6.92
CA THR A 220 1.93 -10.66 -6.98
C THR A 220 0.56 -10.32 -6.38
N GLU A 221 0.44 -10.47 -5.07
CA GLU A 221 -0.80 -10.25 -4.31
C GLU A 221 -1.37 -8.84 -4.49
N ASP A 222 -0.50 -7.86 -4.69
CA ASP A 222 -0.86 -6.47 -4.92
C ASP A 222 -1.53 -6.24 -6.30
N ALA A 223 -1.01 -6.88 -7.34
CA ALA A 223 -1.62 -6.84 -8.67
C ALA A 223 -2.96 -7.57 -8.68
N GLU A 224 -3.06 -8.69 -7.97
CA GLU A 224 -4.32 -9.43 -7.79
C GLU A 224 -5.35 -8.59 -7.02
N LEU A 225 -4.94 -7.93 -5.93
CA LEU A 225 -5.77 -7.00 -5.17
C LEU A 225 -6.26 -5.84 -6.05
N TYR A 226 -5.36 -5.21 -6.81
CA TYR A 226 -5.69 -4.12 -7.70
C TYR A 226 -6.75 -4.54 -8.74
N ALA A 227 -6.54 -5.68 -9.41
CA ALA A 227 -7.49 -6.21 -10.37
C ALA A 227 -8.85 -6.52 -9.73
N ALA A 228 -8.86 -7.13 -8.53
CA ALA A 228 -10.08 -7.44 -7.80
C ALA A 228 -10.85 -6.18 -7.37
N CYS A 229 -10.17 -5.09 -7.01
CA CYS A 229 -10.78 -3.80 -6.71
C CYS A 229 -11.39 -3.17 -7.97
N LEU A 230 -10.67 -3.16 -9.09
CA LEU A 230 -11.18 -2.64 -10.37
C LEU A 230 -12.45 -3.35 -10.83
N CYS A 231 -12.51 -4.68 -10.70
CA CYS A 231 -13.70 -5.47 -11.05
C CYS A 231 -14.92 -5.13 -10.18
N ARG A 232 -14.73 -4.43 -9.06
CA ARG A 232 -15.80 -3.95 -8.17
C ARG A 232 -16.08 -2.44 -8.29
N GLY A 233 -15.40 -1.76 -9.20
CA GLY A 233 -15.56 -0.32 -9.40
C GLY A 233 -14.97 0.53 -8.25
N ALA A 234 -13.97 0.00 -7.54
CA ALA A 234 -13.30 0.66 -6.41
C ALA A 234 -11.97 1.31 -6.82
#